data_29bc675f27e60069ea531d3c98e4bcbe
#
_entry.id   29bc675f27e60069ea531d3c98e4bcbe
#
_cell.length_a   1.000
_cell.length_b   1.000
_cell.length_c   1.000
_cell.angle_alpha   90.00
_cell.angle_beta   90.00
_cell.angle_gamma   90.00
#
_symmetry.space_group_name_H-M   'P 1'
#
loop_
_entity.id
_entity.type
_entity.pdbx_description
1 polymer ?
#
loop_
_entity_poly.entity_id
_entity_poly.type
_entity_poly.pdbx_seq_one_letter_code
_entity_poly.pdbx_strand_id
1 'polypeptide(L)'
;MGCCLSKQTTDTSQNVARNASQREIAWKTTGIVGLRDARLTSLPAKIFSADVAPKCRNVDASNNKIASLPPSIGTLVNLQRLTLTANALTTLPDELAQCVNLRVLVLDRNAISRVPDCVLASLTKLQTLSLAHNKLAAMPSVASLAKLEKLSVAGNALTSLPDGVGRCAMLEELDAGDNPVDALDASLGALTRLRVLNMERTRVTSVPPEVFKGCVSLVTMSLHGCPVDADAIEETDGFAQYAERVRDKHGKKIHGGAMVGRRGLDDGVDRATGGRNIAPHR
;
A
#
# COMPACT_ATOMS: atom_id res chain seq x y z
N MET A 1 -46.86 39.38 13.61
CA MET A 1 -46.13 38.46 12.75
C MET A 1 -44.75 38.19 13.35
N GLY A 2 -44.55 37.11 14.01
CA GLY A 2 -43.25 36.78 14.63
C GLY A 2 -43.38 35.55 15.49
N CYS A 3 -43.34 34.37 14.89
CA CYS A 3 -43.09 33.13 15.66
C CYS A 3 -43.09 31.91 14.73
N CYS A 4 -42.07 31.78 13.85
CA CYS A 4 -41.90 30.54 13.06
C CYS A 4 -40.45 30.17 12.75
N LEU A 5 -39.45 30.87 13.29
CA LEU A 5 -38.02 30.61 12.97
C LEU A 5 -37.25 29.80 14.00
N SER A 6 -37.82 29.51 15.18
CA SER A 6 -37.12 28.81 16.29
C SER A 6 -37.31 27.29 16.33
N LYS A 7 -38.26 26.72 15.59
CA LYS A 7 -38.51 25.25 15.63
C LYS A 7 -37.67 24.42 14.65
N GLN A 8 -37.18 25.01 13.58
CA GLN A 8 -36.40 24.23 12.58
C GLN A 8 -34.94 24.01 12.99
N THR A 9 -34.34 24.89 13.77
CA THR A 9 -32.93 24.78 14.20
C THR A 9 -32.74 23.74 15.33
N THR A 10 -33.75 23.56 16.18
CA THR A 10 -33.71 22.58 17.29
C THR A 10 -33.85 21.14 16.80
N ASP A 11 -34.61 20.91 15.73
CA ASP A 11 -34.85 19.55 15.21
C ASP A 11 -33.61 19.00 14.49
N THR A 12 -32.89 19.83 13.75
CA THR A 12 -31.65 19.44 13.07
C THR A 12 -30.53 19.12 14.07
N SER A 13 -30.39 19.92 15.13
CA SER A 13 -29.40 19.71 16.20
C SER A 13 -29.68 18.45 17.01
N GLN A 14 -30.94 18.14 17.30
CA GLN A 14 -31.35 16.93 17.99
C GLN A 14 -31.15 15.67 17.15
N ASN A 15 -31.38 15.73 15.86
CA ASN A 15 -31.14 14.63 14.94
C ASN A 15 -29.63 14.34 14.76
N VAL A 16 -28.80 15.37 14.70
CA VAL A 16 -27.33 15.22 14.64
C VAL A 16 -26.81 14.59 15.95
N ALA A 17 -27.30 15.03 17.12
CA ALA A 17 -26.91 14.47 18.41
C ALA A 17 -27.37 13.02 18.59
N ARG A 18 -28.58 12.66 18.14
CA ARG A 18 -29.08 11.27 18.17
C ARG A 18 -28.23 10.36 17.28
N ASN A 19 -27.88 10.82 16.08
CA ASN A 19 -27.00 10.07 15.17
C ASN A 19 -25.59 9.88 15.74
N ALA A 20 -25.05 10.87 16.44
CA ALA A 20 -23.76 10.76 17.12
C ALA A 20 -23.80 9.73 18.26
N SER A 21 -24.84 9.75 19.09
CA SER A 21 -25.03 8.78 20.20
C SER A 21 -25.21 7.35 19.68
N GLN A 22 -25.97 7.17 18.60
CA GLN A 22 -26.14 5.84 17.96
C GLN A 22 -24.82 5.30 17.39
N ARG A 23 -23.98 6.17 16.78
CA ARG A 23 -22.65 5.78 16.31
C ARG A 23 -21.75 5.32 17.47
N GLU A 24 -21.74 6.03 18.59
CA GLU A 24 -20.95 5.64 19.76
C GLU A 24 -21.37 4.28 20.32
N ILE A 25 -22.68 4.03 20.40
CA ILE A 25 -23.20 2.72 20.83
C ILE A 25 -22.70 1.63 19.86
N ALA A 26 -22.77 1.88 18.55
CA ALA A 26 -22.26 0.94 17.55
C ALA A 26 -20.75 0.70 17.71
N TRP A 27 -19.95 1.74 17.98
CA TRP A 27 -18.51 1.59 18.21
C TRP A 27 -18.20 0.72 19.43
N LYS A 28 -18.94 0.92 20.51
CA LYS A 28 -18.82 0.15 21.76
C LYS A 28 -19.21 -1.32 21.61
N THR A 29 -20.16 -1.61 20.75
CA THR A 29 -20.67 -2.98 20.54
C THR A 29 -19.89 -3.76 19.49
N THR A 30 -19.58 -3.12 18.37
CA THR A 30 -18.94 -3.80 17.21
C THR A 30 -17.41 -3.68 17.21
N GLY A 31 -16.85 -2.66 17.86
CA GLY A 31 -15.44 -2.29 17.74
C GLY A 31 -15.06 -1.72 16.37
N ILE A 32 -16.06 -1.33 15.57
CA ILE A 32 -15.87 -0.78 14.22
C ILE A 32 -16.23 0.70 14.23
N VAL A 33 -15.25 1.54 13.91
CA VAL A 33 -15.37 2.99 13.83
C VAL A 33 -15.37 3.40 12.36
N GLY A 34 -16.55 3.61 11.80
CA GLY A 34 -16.73 4.09 10.42
C GLY A 34 -16.90 5.62 10.42
N LEU A 35 -15.93 6.32 9.81
CA LEU A 35 -15.87 7.78 9.73
C LEU A 35 -15.57 8.26 8.31
N ARG A 36 -15.79 7.42 7.31
CA ARG A 36 -15.53 7.74 5.93
C ARG A 36 -16.37 8.92 5.46
N ASP A 37 -15.79 9.78 4.61
CA ASP A 37 -16.48 10.92 3.96
C ASP A 37 -17.16 11.90 4.96
N ALA A 38 -16.64 12.00 6.19
CA ALA A 38 -17.27 12.77 7.27
C ALA A 38 -16.74 14.22 7.40
N ARG A 39 -15.89 14.67 6.45
CA ARG A 39 -15.25 16.00 6.42
C ARG A 39 -14.49 16.34 7.70
N LEU A 40 -13.95 15.34 8.39
CA LEU A 40 -13.22 15.49 9.63
C LEU A 40 -11.84 16.12 9.39
N THR A 41 -11.43 16.99 10.32
CA THR A 41 -10.07 17.53 10.40
C THR A 41 -9.22 16.83 11.46
N SER A 42 -9.86 16.07 12.37
CA SER A 42 -9.22 15.22 13.38
C SER A 42 -10.11 14.03 13.72
N LEU A 43 -9.53 12.98 14.30
CA LEU A 43 -10.32 11.87 14.85
C LEU A 43 -11.11 12.32 16.08
N PRO A 44 -12.39 11.94 16.21
CA PRO A 44 -13.19 12.28 17.37
C PRO A 44 -12.59 11.73 18.68
N ALA A 45 -12.41 12.59 19.68
CA ALA A 45 -11.82 12.22 20.99
C ALA A 45 -12.52 11.03 21.67
N LYS A 46 -13.80 10.83 21.39
CA LYS A 46 -14.60 9.71 21.92
C LYS A 46 -14.12 8.32 21.54
N ILE A 47 -13.39 8.18 20.41
CA ILE A 47 -12.77 6.90 20.01
C ILE A 47 -11.78 6.43 21.08
N PHE A 48 -11.12 7.37 21.72
CA PHE A 48 -10.06 7.14 22.72
C PHE A 48 -10.61 7.03 24.16
N SER A 49 -11.94 7.07 24.35
CA SER A 49 -12.54 6.92 25.66
C SER A 49 -12.35 5.51 26.22
N ALA A 50 -12.33 5.38 27.56
CA ALA A 50 -12.18 4.10 28.24
C ALA A 50 -13.22 3.04 27.84
N ASP A 51 -14.39 3.46 27.37
CA ASP A 51 -15.47 2.57 26.94
C ASP A 51 -15.32 2.06 25.51
N VAL A 52 -14.66 2.82 24.62
CA VAL A 52 -14.52 2.52 23.18
C VAL A 52 -13.15 1.96 22.86
N ALA A 53 -12.09 2.59 23.34
CA ALA A 53 -10.72 2.28 22.99
C ALA A 53 -10.36 0.78 23.16
N PRO A 54 -10.70 0.11 24.28
CA PRO A 54 -10.35 -1.31 24.47
C PRO A 54 -11.10 -2.25 23.51
N LYS A 55 -12.22 -1.81 22.93
CA LYS A 55 -13.04 -2.62 22.02
C LYS A 55 -12.75 -2.32 20.55
N CYS A 56 -12.11 -1.19 20.28
CA CYS A 56 -11.85 -0.72 18.93
C CYS A 56 -10.88 -1.65 18.19
N ARG A 57 -11.36 -2.26 17.11
CA ARG A 57 -10.59 -3.16 16.26
C ARG A 57 -10.36 -2.58 14.87
N ASN A 58 -11.32 -1.84 14.34
CA ASN A 58 -11.26 -1.28 12.99
C ASN A 58 -11.60 0.21 13.04
N VAL A 59 -10.74 1.02 12.44
CA VAL A 59 -10.99 2.45 12.21
C VAL A 59 -10.85 2.71 10.71
N ASP A 60 -11.91 3.17 10.09
CA ASP A 60 -11.90 3.69 8.73
C ASP A 60 -12.34 5.16 8.75
N ALA A 61 -11.38 6.05 8.53
CA ALA A 61 -11.60 7.48 8.38
C ALA A 61 -11.09 8.01 7.03
N SER A 62 -11.24 7.20 6.00
CA SER A 62 -10.87 7.56 4.63
C SER A 62 -11.67 8.76 4.11
N ASN A 63 -11.11 9.48 3.12
CA ASN A 63 -11.73 10.64 2.46
C ASN A 63 -12.13 11.75 3.45
N ASN A 64 -11.19 12.18 4.28
CA ASN A 64 -11.38 13.28 5.22
C ASN A 64 -10.27 14.35 5.03
N LYS A 65 -10.11 15.24 5.97
CA LYS A 65 -9.10 16.31 5.99
C LYS A 65 -8.21 16.21 7.23
N ILE A 66 -7.96 14.99 7.72
CA ILE A 66 -7.20 14.76 8.96
C ILE A 66 -5.73 15.07 8.66
N ALA A 67 -5.18 16.06 9.37
CA ALA A 67 -3.81 16.51 9.18
C ALA A 67 -2.80 15.82 10.12
N SER A 68 -3.27 15.30 11.27
CA SER A 68 -2.44 14.60 12.24
C SER A 68 -3.24 13.56 13.02
N LEU A 69 -2.57 12.54 13.51
CA LEU A 69 -3.12 11.61 14.48
C LEU A 69 -2.72 12.04 15.89
N PRO A 70 -3.65 12.02 16.86
CA PRO A 70 -3.30 12.38 18.25
C PRO A 70 -2.49 11.24 18.91
N PRO A 71 -1.61 11.54 19.89
CA PRO A 71 -0.89 10.53 20.66
C PRO A 71 -1.80 9.49 21.33
N SER A 72 -3.04 9.86 21.64
CA SER A 72 -4.04 8.92 22.17
C SER A 72 -4.38 7.76 21.23
N ILE A 73 -3.90 7.77 19.96
CA ILE A 73 -4.03 6.60 19.06
C ILE A 73 -3.44 5.34 19.71
N GLY A 74 -2.38 5.46 20.50
CA GLY A 74 -1.76 4.36 21.22
C GLY A 74 -2.67 3.65 22.22
N THR A 75 -3.75 4.29 22.69
CA THR A 75 -4.73 3.63 23.56
C THR A 75 -5.55 2.56 22.86
N LEU A 76 -5.54 2.52 21.52
CA LEU A 76 -6.25 1.53 20.72
C LEU A 76 -5.46 0.21 20.63
N VAL A 77 -5.10 -0.37 21.75
CA VAL A 77 -4.22 -1.57 21.83
C VAL A 77 -4.78 -2.80 21.10
N ASN A 78 -6.08 -2.88 20.88
CA ASN A 78 -6.74 -3.97 20.15
C ASN A 78 -7.00 -3.65 18.66
N LEU A 79 -6.49 -2.51 18.17
CA LEU A 79 -6.67 -2.09 16.78
C LEU A 79 -6.02 -3.10 15.83
N GLN A 80 -6.80 -3.58 14.86
CA GLN A 80 -6.36 -4.55 13.85
C GLN A 80 -6.29 -3.94 12.46
N ARG A 81 -7.15 -2.95 12.18
CA ARG A 81 -7.18 -2.26 10.90
C ARG A 81 -7.31 -0.76 11.11
N LEU A 82 -6.43 -0.01 10.49
CA LEU A 82 -6.46 1.45 10.41
C LEU A 82 -6.39 1.87 8.95
N THR A 83 -7.45 2.52 8.46
CA THR A 83 -7.52 3.02 7.09
C THR A 83 -7.78 4.53 7.13
N LEU A 84 -6.85 5.29 6.56
CA LEU A 84 -6.85 6.76 6.53
C LEU A 84 -6.53 7.27 5.11
N THR A 85 -6.94 6.51 4.11
CA THR A 85 -6.73 6.88 2.69
C THR A 85 -7.34 8.23 2.38
N ALA A 86 -6.68 9.02 1.54
CA ALA A 86 -7.15 10.34 1.09
C ALA A 86 -7.47 11.27 2.27
N ASN A 87 -6.42 11.60 3.02
CA ASN A 87 -6.41 12.59 4.09
C ASN A 87 -5.25 13.60 3.87
N ALA A 88 -4.93 14.39 4.88
CA ALA A 88 -3.87 15.40 4.83
C ALA A 88 -2.73 15.10 5.83
N LEU A 89 -2.53 13.83 6.20
CA LEU A 89 -1.50 13.43 7.18
C LEU A 89 -0.11 13.77 6.67
N THR A 90 0.70 14.41 7.50
CA THR A 90 2.11 14.76 7.17
C THR A 90 3.11 13.87 7.89
N THR A 91 2.74 13.37 9.07
CA THR A 91 3.56 12.49 9.92
C THR A 91 2.68 11.49 10.66
N LEU A 92 3.31 10.45 11.23
CA LEU A 92 2.69 9.51 12.15
C LEU A 92 3.24 9.72 13.55
N PRO A 93 2.43 9.61 14.62
CA PRO A 93 2.90 9.70 15.99
C PRO A 93 3.59 8.40 16.42
N ASP A 94 4.61 8.52 17.28
CA ASP A 94 5.35 7.37 17.80
C ASP A 94 4.45 6.40 18.60
N GLU A 95 3.40 6.91 19.21
CA GLU A 95 2.44 6.13 19.98
C GLU A 95 1.65 5.12 19.13
N LEU A 96 1.66 5.26 17.81
CA LEU A 96 1.11 4.24 16.92
C LEU A 96 1.82 2.88 17.09
N ALA A 97 3.07 2.89 17.55
CA ALA A 97 3.84 1.71 17.92
C ALA A 97 3.17 0.84 19.01
N GLN A 98 2.28 1.44 19.83
CA GLN A 98 1.53 0.72 20.88
C GLN A 98 0.39 -0.13 20.31
N CYS A 99 -0.02 0.09 19.05
CA CYS A 99 -1.06 -0.68 18.38
C CYS A 99 -0.52 -2.04 17.89
N VAL A 100 0.10 -2.82 18.75
CA VAL A 100 0.83 -4.07 18.43
C VAL A 100 -0.03 -5.18 17.80
N ASN A 101 -1.36 -5.03 17.80
CA ASN A 101 -2.29 -5.96 17.18
C ASN A 101 -2.65 -5.58 15.74
N LEU A 102 -2.07 -4.48 15.21
CA LEU A 102 -2.38 -3.98 13.88
C LEU A 102 -1.93 -5.00 12.82
N ARG A 103 -2.86 -5.30 11.90
CA ARG A 103 -2.66 -6.21 10.77
C ARG A 103 -2.73 -5.48 9.43
N VAL A 104 -3.53 -4.42 9.37
CA VAL A 104 -3.74 -3.65 8.15
C VAL A 104 -3.57 -2.17 8.46
N LEU A 105 -2.61 -1.53 7.82
CA LEU A 105 -2.35 -0.10 7.88
C LEU A 105 -2.37 0.46 6.46
N VAL A 106 -3.38 1.26 6.14
CA VAL A 106 -3.57 1.87 4.82
C VAL A 106 -3.62 3.38 4.97
N LEU A 107 -2.62 4.06 4.42
CA LEU A 107 -2.39 5.50 4.55
C LEU A 107 -2.21 6.17 3.19
N ASP A 108 -2.75 5.58 2.13
CA ASP A 108 -2.57 6.06 0.76
C ASP A 108 -3.11 7.47 0.56
N ARG A 109 -2.53 8.18 -0.40
CA ARG A 109 -2.96 9.53 -0.79
C ARG A 109 -3.02 10.48 0.41
N ASN A 110 -1.88 10.62 1.05
CA ASN A 110 -1.63 11.58 2.12
C ASN A 110 -0.40 12.45 1.76
N ALA A 111 0.10 13.20 2.72
CA ALA A 111 1.31 14.02 2.55
C ALA A 111 2.45 13.55 3.47
N ILE A 112 2.50 12.26 3.81
CA ILE A 112 3.45 11.69 4.78
C ILE A 112 4.85 11.75 4.17
N SER A 113 5.77 12.44 4.86
CA SER A 113 7.16 12.56 4.45
C SER A 113 8.11 11.64 5.22
N ARG A 114 7.69 11.15 6.39
CA ARG A 114 8.47 10.25 7.23
C ARG A 114 7.55 9.31 8.02
N VAL A 115 7.98 8.06 8.15
CA VAL A 115 7.42 7.06 9.07
C VAL A 115 8.43 6.88 10.21
N PRO A 116 8.04 6.96 11.50
CA PRO A 116 8.95 6.72 12.61
C PRO A 116 9.43 5.26 12.64
N ASP A 117 10.73 5.05 12.92
CA ASP A 117 11.33 3.72 12.96
C ASP A 117 10.67 2.80 14.00
N CYS A 118 10.33 3.37 15.18
CA CYS A 118 9.69 2.64 16.28
C CYS A 118 8.34 2.05 15.87
N VAL A 119 7.60 2.70 14.97
CA VAL A 119 6.28 2.23 14.52
C VAL A 119 6.42 0.92 13.78
N LEU A 120 7.25 0.86 12.72
CA LEU A 120 7.41 -0.39 11.94
C LEU A 120 8.12 -1.48 12.75
N ALA A 121 9.06 -1.11 13.63
CA ALA A 121 9.73 -2.07 14.50
C ALA A 121 8.76 -2.80 15.45
N SER A 122 7.69 -2.14 15.89
CA SER A 122 6.73 -2.67 16.88
C SER A 122 5.56 -3.43 16.26
N LEU A 123 5.17 -3.11 15.01
CA LEU A 123 3.98 -3.68 14.36
C LEU A 123 4.22 -5.06 13.75
N THR A 124 4.79 -5.98 14.49
CA THR A 124 5.22 -7.31 14.02
C THR A 124 4.10 -8.23 13.50
N LYS A 125 2.83 -7.87 13.73
CA LYS A 125 1.66 -8.61 13.22
C LYS A 125 1.13 -8.05 11.90
N LEU A 126 1.78 -7.01 11.36
CA LEU A 126 1.30 -6.34 10.16
C LEU A 126 1.36 -7.29 8.96
N GLN A 127 0.25 -7.36 8.22
CA GLN A 127 0.08 -8.16 7.01
C GLN A 127 -0.01 -7.28 5.77
N THR A 128 -0.63 -6.09 5.91
CA THR A 128 -0.75 -5.14 4.81
C THR A 128 -0.27 -3.77 5.26
N LEU A 129 0.71 -3.23 4.56
CA LEU A 129 1.18 -1.86 4.69
C LEU A 129 1.04 -1.16 3.34
N SER A 130 0.20 -0.12 3.30
CA SER A 130 0.05 0.70 2.11
C SER A 130 0.28 2.18 2.46
N LEU A 131 1.25 2.77 1.79
CA LEU A 131 1.70 4.16 1.89
C LEU A 131 1.77 4.81 0.50
N ALA A 132 1.00 4.28 -0.46
CA ALA A 132 1.03 4.76 -1.83
C ALA A 132 0.62 6.24 -1.94
N HIS A 133 1.23 6.95 -2.90
CA HIS A 133 0.95 8.36 -3.16
C HIS A 133 1.12 9.25 -1.93
N ASN A 134 2.32 9.22 -1.36
CA ASN A 134 2.76 10.06 -0.26
C ASN A 134 4.02 10.87 -0.68
N LYS A 135 4.78 11.39 0.27
CA LYS A 135 5.98 12.20 0.03
C LYS A 135 7.23 11.57 0.67
N LEU A 136 7.28 10.23 0.76
CA LEU A 136 8.38 9.53 1.40
C LEU A 136 9.64 9.60 0.54
N ALA A 137 10.74 10.12 1.08
CA ALA A 137 12.07 10.07 0.47
C ALA A 137 12.87 8.84 0.93
N ALA A 138 12.53 8.27 2.09
CA ALA A 138 13.10 7.05 2.64
C ALA A 138 12.06 6.32 3.50
N MET A 139 12.24 5.02 3.65
CA MET A 139 11.44 4.18 4.55
C MET A 139 12.31 3.59 5.64
N PRO A 140 11.78 3.41 6.87
CA PRO A 140 12.44 2.62 7.89
C PRO A 140 12.55 1.15 7.46
N SER A 141 13.42 0.42 8.15
CA SER A 141 13.55 -1.02 7.93
C SER A 141 12.23 -1.75 8.20
N VAL A 142 11.87 -2.66 7.29
CA VAL A 142 10.71 -3.54 7.40
C VAL A 142 11.07 -4.95 7.87
N ALA A 143 12.32 -5.18 8.26
CA ALA A 143 12.85 -6.51 8.63
C ALA A 143 12.09 -7.20 9.77
N SER A 144 11.45 -6.44 10.67
CA SER A 144 10.63 -6.95 11.78
C SER A 144 9.23 -7.44 11.35
N LEU A 145 8.80 -7.10 10.13
CA LEU A 145 7.46 -7.38 9.63
C LEU A 145 7.36 -8.80 9.01
N ALA A 146 7.68 -9.82 9.79
CA ALA A 146 7.75 -11.21 9.31
C ALA A 146 6.41 -11.76 8.76
N LYS A 147 5.28 -11.10 9.06
CA LYS A 147 3.94 -11.48 8.59
C LYS A 147 3.44 -10.63 7.43
N LEU A 148 4.28 -9.74 6.90
CA LEU A 148 3.88 -8.83 5.82
C LEU A 148 3.63 -9.63 4.54
N GLU A 149 2.42 -9.50 4.02
CA GLU A 149 1.94 -10.14 2.80
C GLU A 149 1.88 -9.15 1.64
N LYS A 150 1.53 -7.87 1.94
CA LYS A 150 1.39 -6.82 0.94
C LYS A 150 2.10 -5.55 1.39
N LEU A 151 2.98 -5.05 0.55
CA LEU A 151 3.66 -3.77 0.70
C LEU A 151 3.43 -2.91 -0.53
N SER A 152 2.77 -1.77 -0.37
CA SER A 152 2.67 -0.75 -1.41
C SER A 152 3.26 0.56 -0.93
N VAL A 153 4.25 1.05 -1.66
CA VAL A 153 4.92 2.34 -1.47
C VAL A 153 4.95 3.15 -2.76
N ALA A 154 4.10 2.78 -3.72
CA ALA A 154 4.03 3.42 -5.04
C ALA A 154 3.78 4.93 -4.95
N GLY A 155 4.26 5.69 -5.94
CA GLY A 155 3.99 7.13 -6.01
C GLY A 155 4.60 7.93 -4.87
N ASN A 156 5.85 7.66 -4.53
CA ASN A 156 6.64 8.38 -3.53
C ASN A 156 7.95 8.91 -4.16
N ALA A 157 8.89 9.32 -3.33
CA ALA A 157 10.21 9.81 -3.76
C ALA A 157 11.34 8.88 -3.29
N LEU A 158 11.08 7.57 -3.19
CA LEU A 158 12.05 6.59 -2.70
C LEU A 158 13.13 6.33 -3.75
N THR A 159 14.40 6.40 -3.35
CA THR A 159 15.56 6.05 -4.21
C THR A 159 15.98 4.58 -4.07
N SER A 160 15.53 3.91 -3.02
CA SER A 160 15.76 2.49 -2.76
C SER A 160 14.52 1.84 -2.14
N LEU A 161 14.42 0.53 -2.25
CA LEU A 161 13.42 -0.24 -1.50
C LEU A 161 13.74 -0.19 0.01
N PRO A 162 12.73 -0.40 0.88
CA PRO A 162 12.96 -0.41 2.32
C PRO A 162 13.96 -1.51 2.74
N ASP A 163 14.87 -1.16 3.65
CA ASP A 163 15.82 -2.13 4.19
C ASP A 163 15.10 -3.34 4.80
N GLY A 164 15.66 -4.52 4.56
CA GLY A 164 15.15 -5.77 5.11
C GLY A 164 13.88 -6.30 4.43
N VAL A 165 13.46 -5.74 3.29
CA VAL A 165 12.32 -6.27 2.53
C VAL A 165 12.50 -7.75 2.18
N GLY A 166 13.72 -8.19 1.84
CA GLY A 166 14.03 -9.60 1.58
C GLY A 166 13.84 -10.55 2.78
N ARG A 167 13.65 -10.00 4.00
CA ARG A 167 13.34 -10.78 5.21
C ARG A 167 11.84 -10.99 5.44
N CYS A 168 10.99 -10.33 4.66
CA CYS A 168 9.54 -10.47 4.73
C CYS A 168 9.09 -11.76 4.02
N ALA A 169 9.40 -12.93 4.57
CA ALA A 169 9.22 -14.24 3.93
C ALA A 169 7.78 -14.56 3.50
N MET A 170 6.79 -13.84 4.03
CA MET A 170 5.37 -14.00 3.69
C MET A 170 4.91 -13.03 2.58
N LEU A 171 5.81 -12.17 2.07
CA LEU A 171 5.45 -11.14 1.11
C LEU A 171 5.01 -11.78 -0.23
N GLU A 172 3.80 -11.43 -0.64
CA GLU A 172 3.17 -11.88 -1.88
C GLU A 172 3.08 -10.77 -2.93
N GLU A 173 2.91 -9.52 -2.49
CA GLU A 173 2.76 -8.37 -3.37
C GLU A 173 3.68 -7.22 -2.91
N LEU A 174 4.56 -6.78 -3.80
CA LEU A 174 5.41 -5.60 -3.63
C LEU A 174 5.14 -4.62 -4.75
N ASP A 175 4.64 -3.44 -4.38
CA ASP A 175 4.38 -2.35 -5.29
C ASP A 175 5.20 -1.12 -4.88
N ALA A 176 6.20 -0.78 -5.70
CA ALA A 176 7.07 0.36 -5.55
C ALA A 176 7.13 1.22 -6.84
N GLY A 177 6.15 1.07 -7.71
CA GLY A 177 6.06 1.87 -8.94
C GLY A 177 6.00 3.37 -8.68
N ASP A 178 6.25 4.18 -9.70
CA ASP A 178 6.26 5.64 -9.58
C ASP A 178 7.20 6.17 -8.49
N ASN A 179 8.40 5.59 -8.38
CA ASN A 179 9.45 6.03 -7.46
C ASN A 179 10.81 6.11 -8.21
N PRO A 180 11.71 6.99 -7.83
CA PRO A 180 13.05 7.04 -8.42
C PRO A 180 13.98 5.94 -7.86
N VAL A 181 13.50 4.69 -7.70
CA VAL A 181 14.31 3.56 -7.23
C VAL A 181 15.33 3.19 -8.29
N ASP A 182 16.61 3.22 -7.94
CA ASP A 182 17.71 3.05 -8.90
C ASP A 182 18.08 1.57 -9.14
N ALA A 183 17.87 0.69 -8.15
CA ALA A 183 18.27 -0.72 -8.25
C ALA A 183 17.37 -1.64 -7.41
N LEU A 184 17.28 -2.90 -7.85
CA LEU A 184 16.73 -4.00 -7.07
C LEU A 184 17.85 -4.69 -6.29
N ASP A 185 17.60 -5.01 -5.01
CA ASP A 185 18.55 -5.73 -4.17
C ASP A 185 18.41 -7.25 -4.38
N ALA A 186 19.54 -7.96 -4.45
CA ALA A 186 19.58 -9.42 -4.61
C ALA A 186 18.84 -10.17 -3.48
N SER A 187 18.71 -9.55 -2.30
CA SER A 187 17.97 -10.14 -1.17
C SER A 187 16.49 -10.39 -1.46
N LEU A 188 15.92 -9.72 -2.49
CA LEU A 188 14.58 -10.01 -2.96
C LEU A 188 14.41 -11.47 -3.40
N GLY A 189 15.50 -12.13 -3.84
CA GLY A 189 15.50 -13.56 -4.17
C GLY A 189 15.10 -14.47 -3.01
N ALA A 190 15.14 -14.00 -1.77
CA ALA A 190 14.66 -14.76 -0.60
C ALA A 190 13.12 -14.80 -0.49
N LEU A 191 12.40 -14.00 -1.27
CA LEU A 191 10.94 -13.87 -1.22
C LEU A 191 10.25 -14.99 -2.03
N THR A 192 10.29 -16.20 -1.55
CA THR A 192 9.75 -17.38 -2.26
C THR A 192 8.24 -17.33 -2.50
N ARG A 193 7.49 -16.50 -1.74
CA ARG A 193 6.05 -16.30 -1.89
C ARG A 193 5.68 -15.11 -2.77
N LEU A 194 6.64 -14.28 -3.17
CA LEU A 194 6.38 -13.10 -3.99
C LEU A 194 5.75 -13.51 -5.32
N ARG A 195 4.57 -12.99 -5.61
CA ARG A 195 3.77 -13.27 -6.80
C ARG A 195 3.71 -12.09 -7.75
N VAL A 196 3.69 -10.88 -7.18
CA VAL A 196 3.58 -9.63 -7.92
C VAL A 196 4.68 -8.68 -7.47
N LEU A 197 5.47 -8.23 -8.42
CA LEU A 197 6.49 -7.20 -8.27
C LEU A 197 6.18 -6.06 -9.25
N ASN A 198 5.74 -4.93 -8.73
CA ASN A 198 5.52 -3.73 -9.54
C ASN A 198 6.63 -2.71 -9.28
N MET A 199 7.38 -2.40 -10.34
CA MET A 199 8.45 -1.40 -10.38
C MET A 199 8.26 -0.43 -11.55
N GLU A 200 7.03 -0.25 -12.03
CA GLU A 200 6.76 0.64 -13.16
C GLU A 200 7.24 2.06 -12.88
N ARG A 201 7.75 2.71 -13.93
CA ARG A 201 8.22 4.10 -13.86
C ARG A 201 9.22 4.35 -12.73
N THR A 202 10.16 3.40 -12.55
CA THR A 202 11.33 3.55 -11.69
C THR A 202 12.60 3.78 -12.53
N ARG A 203 13.75 3.89 -11.88
CA ARG A 203 15.05 4.04 -12.55
C ARG A 203 15.85 2.74 -12.60
N VAL A 204 15.22 1.62 -12.32
CA VAL A 204 15.87 0.31 -12.36
C VAL A 204 16.37 0.03 -13.78
N THR A 205 17.64 -0.36 -13.89
CA THR A 205 18.30 -0.69 -15.16
C THR A 205 18.50 -2.18 -15.37
N SER A 206 18.43 -2.98 -14.32
CA SER A 206 18.63 -4.44 -14.38
C SER A 206 17.89 -5.16 -13.26
N VAL A 207 17.62 -6.44 -13.45
CA VAL A 207 17.02 -7.32 -12.44
C VAL A 207 18.07 -8.34 -12.00
N PRO A 208 18.39 -8.44 -10.69
CA PRO A 208 19.33 -9.43 -10.20
C PRO A 208 18.89 -10.87 -10.51
N PRO A 209 19.80 -11.77 -10.90
CA PRO A 209 19.49 -13.18 -11.17
C PRO A 209 18.79 -13.89 -10.00
N GLU A 210 19.11 -13.47 -8.78
CA GLU A 210 18.52 -14.01 -7.53
C GLU A 210 16.99 -13.83 -7.51
N VAL A 211 16.48 -12.75 -8.09
CA VAL A 211 15.04 -12.49 -8.18
C VAL A 211 14.36 -13.56 -9.03
N PHE A 212 14.91 -13.88 -10.21
CA PHE A 212 14.34 -14.89 -11.09
C PHE A 212 14.46 -16.31 -10.52
N LYS A 213 15.59 -16.62 -9.89
CA LYS A 213 15.89 -17.94 -9.30
C LYS A 213 15.15 -18.18 -8.00
N GLY A 214 15.13 -17.19 -7.12
CA GLY A 214 14.66 -17.33 -5.74
C GLY A 214 13.18 -17.03 -5.57
N CYS A 215 12.61 -16.08 -6.31
CA CYS A 215 11.17 -15.77 -6.25
C CYS A 215 10.37 -16.80 -7.05
N VAL A 216 10.33 -18.04 -6.57
CA VAL A 216 9.72 -19.18 -7.28
C VAL A 216 8.21 -19.04 -7.52
N SER A 217 7.53 -18.18 -6.78
CA SER A 217 6.10 -17.89 -6.96
C SER A 217 5.82 -16.68 -7.86
N LEU A 218 6.87 -15.97 -8.31
CA LEU A 218 6.74 -14.74 -9.10
C LEU A 218 6.13 -15.05 -10.47
N VAL A 219 5.01 -14.41 -10.75
CA VAL A 219 4.24 -14.60 -12.00
C VAL A 219 3.81 -13.28 -12.65
N THR A 220 4.03 -12.16 -11.98
CA THR A 220 3.77 -10.83 -12.54
C THR A 220 4.91 -9.91 -12.12
N MET A 221 5.64 -9.38 -13.09
CA MET A 221 6.66 -8.38 -12.89
C MET A 221 6.44 -7.25 -13.91
N SER A 222 6.16 -6.06 -13.39
CA SER A 222 5.91 -4.87 -14.21
C SER A 222 7.11 -3.93 -14.12
N LEU A 223 7.75 -3.68 -15.27
CA LEU A 223 8.92 -2.80 -15.43
C LEU A 223 8.66 -1.70 -16.48
N HIS A 224 7.39 -1.43 -16.79
CA HIS A 224 7.04 -0.42 -17.78
C HIS A 224 7.57 0.96 -17.39
N GLY A 225 8.17 1.67 -18.35
CA GLY A 225 8.76 2.98 -18.12
C GLY A 225 10.04 2.97 -17.29
N CYS A 226 10.67 1.80 -17.09
CA CYS A 226 12.03 1.69 -16.54
C CYS A 226 13.06 1.69 -17.67
N PRO A 227 14.28 2.21 -17.43
CA PRO A 227 15.37 2.22 -18.42
C PRO A 227 16.05 0.82 -18.52
N VAL A 228 15.25 -0.23 -18.53
CA VAL A 228 15.70 -1.62 -18.59
C VAL A 228 15.84 -2.05 -20.04
N ASP A 229 16.95 -2.71 -20.36
CA ASP A 229 17.11 -3.38 -21.62
C ASP A 229 16.41 -4.75 -21.61
N ALA A 230 15.42 -4.93 -22.49
CA ALA A 230 14.63 -6.15 -22.57
C ALA A 230 15.48 -7.37 -22.96
N ASP A 231 16.44 -7.20 -23.88
CA ASP A 231 17.30 -8.28 -24.34
C ASP A 231 18.25 -8.71 -23.20
N ALA A 232 18.79 -7.76 -22.43
CA ALA A 232 19.63 -8.04 -21.26
C ALA A 232 18.86 -8.76 -20.14
N ILE A 233 17.56 -8.46 -19.98
CA ILE A 233 16.71 -9.21 -19.03
C ILE A 233 16.51 -10.65 -19.49
N GLU A 234 16.23 -10.88 -20.77
CA GLU A 234 16.03 -12.22 -21.33
C GLU A 234 17.29 -13.09 -21.20
N GLU A 235 18.48 -12.49 -21.25
CA GLU A 235 19.77 -13.14 -21.03
C GLU A 235 20.11 -13.37 -19.53
N THR A 236 19.35 -12.75 -18.63
CA THR A 236 19.60 -12.90 -17.18
C THR A 236 19.33 -14.32 -16.71
N ASP A 237 20.28 -14.88 -15.96
CA ASP A 237 20.19 -16.24 -15.43
C ASP A 237 18.95 -16.40 -14.53
N GLY A 238 18.14 -17.42 -14.81
CA GLY A 238 16.87 -17.67 -14.15
C GLY A 238 15.65 -17.07 -14.86
N PHE A 239 15.82 -16.20 -15.88
CA PHE A 239 14.70 -15.62 -16.62
C PHE A 239 13.88 -16.69 -17.36
N ALA A 240 14.51 -17.69 -17.96
CA ALA A 240 13.82 -18.77 -18.67
C ALA A 240 12.79 -19.49 -17.77
N GLN A 241 13.16 -19.77 -16.52
CA GLN A 241 12.26 -20.40 -15.52
C GLN A 241 11.11 -19.46 -15.13
N TYR A 242 11.38 -18.15 -15.00
CA TYR A 242 10.33 -17.16 -14.77
C TYR A 242 9.35 -17.12 -15.95
N ALA A 243 9.84 -17.05 -17.19
CA ALA A 243 9.03 -17.00 -18.39
C ALA A 243 8.15 -18.28 -18.56
N GLU A 244 8.64 -19.43 -18.14
CA GLU A 244 7.87 -20.67 -18.09
C GLU A 244 6.72 -20.60 -17.09
N ARG A 245 6.99 -20.13 -15.86
CA ARG A 245 5.94 -19.92 -14.85
C ARG A 245 4.84 -18.98 -15.32
N VAL A 246 5.20 -17.89 -16.00
CA VAL A 246 4.24 -16.93 -16.56
C VAL A 246 3.39 -17.60 -17.65
N ARG A 247 4.01 -18.38 -18.56
CA ARG A 247 3.29 -19.13 -19.60
C ARG A 247 2.30 -20.13 -19.03
N ASP A 248 2.70 -20.90 -18.03
CA ASP A 248 1.83 -21.89 -17.38
C ASP A 248 0.60 -21.27 -16.72
N LYS A 249 0.77 -20.10 -16.10
CA LYS A 249 -0.34 -19.34 -15.52
C LYS A 249 -1.35 -18.91 -16.59
N HIS A 250 -0.86 -18.44 -17.74
CA HIS A 250 -1.71 -18.00 -18.84
C HIS A 250 -2.28 -19.18 -19.62
N GLY A 251 -1.52 -20.26 -19.82
CA GLY A 251 -1.97 -21.49 -20.47
C GLY A 251 -3.16 -22.16 -19.79
N LYS A 252 -3.20 -22.16 -18.47
CA LYS A 252 -4.35 -22.66 -17.69
C LYS A 252 -5.63 -21.82 -17.84
N LYS A 253 -5.51 -20.56 -18.28
CA LYS A 253 -6.68 -19.70 -18.60
C LYS A 253 -7.20 -19.88 -20.02
N ILE A 254 -6.44 -20.49 -20.93
CA ILE A 254 -6.75 -20.57 -22.37
C ILE A 254 -7.53 -21.84 -22.74
N HIS A 255 -7.85 -22.75 -21.85
CA HIS A 255 -8.78 -23.85 -22.15
C HIS A 255 -10.21 -23.39 -22.44
N GLY A 256 -10.42 -22.09 -22.58
CA GLY A 256 -11.66 -21.43 -23.01
C GLY A 256 -11.43 -20.34 -24.06
N GLY A 257 -10.76 -20.69 -25.15
CA GLY A 257 -10.75 -19.96 -26.44
C GLY A 257 -10.47 -18.45 -26.39
N ALA A 258 -9.22 -18.05 -26.60
CA ALA A 258 -8.81 -16.89 -27.39
C ALA A 258 -7.27 -16.88 -27.54
N MET A 259 -6.80 -16.67 -28.75
CA MET A 259 -5.37 -16.54 -29.05
C MET A 259 -4.81 -15.30 -28.37
N VAL A 260 -3.74 -15.45 -27.58
CA VAL A 260 -2.94 -14.34 -27.06
C VAL A 260 -1.51 -14.50 -27.58
N GLY A 261 -1.03 -13.44 -28.19
CA GLY A 261 0.26 -13.37 -28.85
C GLY A 261 1.45 -13.59 -27.92
N ARG A 262 2.57 -13.95 -28.54
CA ARG A 262 3.91 -14.14 -27.98
C ARG A 262 4.35 -12.93 -27.13
N ARG A 263 4.19 -12.94 -25.79
CA ARG A 263 4.94 -12.01 -24.92
C ARG A 263 5.03 -12.59 -23.51
N GLY A 264 6.25 -12.91 -23.06
CA GLY A 264 6.54 -13.40 -21.71
C GLY A 264 6.82 -12.33 -20.68
N LEU A 265 6.86 -11.05 -21.10
CA LEU A 265 6.84 -9.85 -20.25
C LEU A 265 5.46 -9.24 -20.41
N ASP A 266 4.88 -8.72 -19.33
CA ASP A 266 3.72 -7.85 -19.41
C ASP A 266 4.00 -6.76 -20.45
N ASP A 267 3.02 -6.31 -21.22
CA ASP A 267 3.17 -5.36 -22.36
C ASP A 267 3.87 -4.02 -21.98
N GLY A 268 4.57 -3.98 -20.88
CA GLY A 268 5.15 -2.82 -20.23
C GLY A 268 6.66 -2.64 -20.33
N VAL A 269 7.41 -3.51 -21.00
CA VAL A 269 8.82 -3.20 -21.30
C VAL A 269 8.85 -2.48 -22.64
N ASP A 270 9.12 -1.18 -22.63
CA ASP A 270 9.33 -0.41 -23.84
C ASP A 270 10.53 -0.97 -24.60
N ARG A 271 10.28 -1.71 -25.68
CA ARG A 271 11.33 -1.98 -26.66
C ARG A 271 11.72 -0.65 -27.26
N ALA A 272 12.92 -0.21 -27.00
CA ALA A 272 13.51 0.92 -27.70
C ALA A 272 13.52 0.58 -29.19
N THR A 273 12.45 0.96 -29.89
CA THR A 273 12.41 0.93 -31.34
C THR A 273 13.39 1.96 -31.81
N GLY A 274 14.62 1.50 -32.11
CA GLY A 274 15.57 2.27 -32.89
C GLY A 274 14.88 2.72 -34.16
N GLY A 275 14.54 4.00 -34.21
CA GLY A 275 13.90 4.62 -35.36
C GLY A 275 14.74 4.46 -36.63
N ARG A 276 14.34 3.58 -37.51
CA ARG A 276 14.65 3.73 -38.94
C ARG A 276 13.44 4.39 -39.57
N ASN A 277 13.56 5.71 -39.73
CA ASN A 277 12.78 6.45 -40.70
C ASN A 277 12.93 5.80 -42.09
N ILE A 278 11.93 5.09 -42.54
CA ILE A 278 11.73 4.78 -43.93
C ILE A 278 10.74 5.81 -44.48
N ALA A 279 11.28 6.80 -45.16
CA ALA A 279 10.51 7.75 -45.93
C ALA A 279 9.65 7.05 -46.99
N PRO A 280 8.43 7.48 -47.28
CA PRO A 280 7.66 6.93 -48.39
C PRO A 280 8.18 7.51 -49.68
N HIS A 281 8.68 6.64 -50.55
CA HIS A 281 8.86 6.95 -51.98
C HIS A 281 7.52 6.78 -52.70
N ARG A 282 6.99 7.93 -53.22
CA ARG A 282 6.05 8.16 -54.34
C ARG A 282 4.79 7.28 -54.42
#